data_ac6d41215b4a7b853e277d0fcc1cb444
#
_entry.id   ac6d41215b4a7b853e277d0fcc1cb444
#
_cell.length_a   1.000
_cell.length_b   1.000
_cell.length_c   1.000
_cell.angle_alpha   90.00
_cell.angle_beta   90.00
_cell.angle_gamma   90.00
#
_symmetry.space_group_name_H-M   'P 1'
#
loop_
_entity.id
_entity.type
_entity.pdbx_description
1 polymer ?
#
loop_
_entity_poly.entity_id
_entity_poly.type
_entity_poly.pdbx_seq_one_letter_code
_entity_poly.pdbx_strand_id
1 'polypeptide(L)'
;GALLPPIVVDHVDPKSELVLEETFGPVIPIIRVPNDDEAVMKISNSTAFGLSSGVCTNNFMRAKKYIQGLNVGTVNIWEVPGYRIEMSPFGGIKDSGLGYKEGVIEAMKSFTNVKTFSLPW
;
A
#
# COMPACT_ATOMS: atom_id res chain seq x y z
N GLY A 1 23.31 -21.33 -11.36
CA GLY A 1 23.34 -20.66 -10.07
C GLY A 1 21.99 -20.04 -9.73
N ALA A 2 21.76 -19.73 -8.49
CA ALA A 2 20.45 -19.18 -8.02
C ALA A 2 20.35 -17.65 -8.15
N LEU A 3 21.19 -17.02 -8.96
CA LEU A 3 21.19 -15.56 -9.16
C LEU A 3 20.23 -15.20 -10.29
N LEU A 4 19.18 -14.42 -9.98
CA LEU A 4 18.25 -13.87 -10.95
C LEU A 4 18.46 -12.35 -11.02
N PRO A 5 18.75 -11.77 -12.22
CA PRO A 5 18.85 -10.32 -12.36
C PRO A 5 17.47 -9.66 -12.25
N PRO A 6 17.40 -8.34 -11.96
CA PRO A 6 16.16 -7.59 -12.03
C PRO A 6 15.54 -7.68 -13.45
N ILE A 7 14.23 -7.94 -13.49
CA ILE A 7 13.47 -8.12 -14.73
C ILE A 7 12.33 -7.09 -14.76
N VAL A 8 12.23 -6.36 -15.86
CA VAL A 8 11.08 -5.47 -16.11
C VAL A 8 10.21 -6.11 -17.19
N VAL A 9 8.94 -6.30 -16.89
CA VAL A 9 7.94 -6.84 -17.84
C VAL A 9 6.95 -5.73 -18.16
N ASP A 10 6.93 -5.29 -19.41
CA ASP A 10 6.04 -4.22 -19.87
C ASP A 10 4.76 -4.77 -20.51
N HIS A 11 3.72 -3.94 -20.60
CA HIS A 11 2.41 -4.29 -21.16
C HIS A 11 1.76 -5.51 -20.48
N VAL A 12 1.91 -5.63 -19.18
CA VAL A 12 1.34 -6.74 -18.41
C VAL A 12 -0.18 -6.64 -18.38
N ASP A 13 -0.85 -7.76 -18.59
CA ASP A 13 -2.31 -7.84 -18.42
C ASP A 13 -2.65 -7.69 -16.91
N PRO A 14 -3.54 -6.75 -16.54
CA PRO A 14 -3.96 -6.58 -15.15
C PRO A 14 -4.57 -7.83 -14.50
N LYS A 15 -4.96 -8.81 -15.28
CA LYS A 15 -5.55 -10.08 -14.81
C LYS A 15 -4.54 -11.23 -14.77
N SER A 16 -3.30 -10.98 -15.13
CA SER A 16 -2.25 -12.01 -15.11
C SER A 16 -1.88 -12.39 -13.67
N GLU A 17 -1.40 -13.60 -13.50
CA GLU A 17 -0.86 -14.09 -12.22
C GLU A 17 0.24 -13.16 -11.67
N LEU A 18 1.09 -12.59 -12.54
CA LEU A 18 2.15 -11.65 -12.17
C LEU A 18 1.62 -10.37 -11.47
N VAL A 19 0.35 -10.01 -11.68
CA VAL A 19 -0.30 -8.85 -11.04
C VAL A 19 -1.13 -9.28 -9.85
N LEU A 20 -1.79 -10.43 -9.92
CA LEU A 20 -2.74 -10.88 -8.90
C LEU A 20 -2.07 -11.61 -7.75
N GLU A 21 -0.92 -12.25 -7.99
CA GLU A 21 -0.17 -13.01 -7.00
C GLU A 21 1.12 -12.29 -6.61
N GLU A 22 1.58 -12.49 -5.38
CA GLU A 22 2.83 -11.91 -4.91
C GLU A 22 4.04 -12.68 -5.48
N THR A 23 4.86 -12.00 -6.28
CA THR A 23 6.09 -12.57 -6.82
C THR A 23 7.26 -12.34 -5.88
N PHE A 24 7.74 -13.39 -5.21
CA PHE A 24 8.96 -13.34 -4.40
C PHE A 24 10.21 -13.36 -5.30
N GLY A 25 10.50 -12.24 -5.97
CA GLY A 25 11.64 -12.12 -6.87
C GLY A 25 11.78 -10.70 -7.44
N PRO A 26 12.89 -10.40 -8.10
CA PRO A 26 13.19 -9.07 -8.60
C PRO A 26 12.48 -8.81 -9.95
N VAL A 27 11.16 -8.94 -9.98
CA VAL A 27 10.33 -8.74 -11.18
C VAL A 27 9.44 -7.52 -11.00
N ILE A 28 9.47 -6.61 -11.96
CA ILE A 28 8.72 -5.35 -11.96
C ILE A 28 7.71 -5.38 -13.11
N PRO A 29 6.42 -5.64 -12.86
CA PRO A 29 5.39 -5.56 -13.88
C PRO A 29 4.99 -4.10 -14.15
N ILE A 30 4.86 -3.74 -15.42
CA ILE A 30 4.35 -2.45 -15.87
C ILE A 30 3.03 -2.66 -16.61
N ILE A 31 1.97 -2.10 -16.07
CA ILE A 31 0.64 -2.08 -16.69
C ILE A 31 0.47 -0.73 -17.39
N ARG A 32 0.26 -0.76 -18.70
CA ARG A 32 -0.05 0.45 -19.47
C ARG A 32 -1.54 0.73 -19.40
N VAL A 33 -1.88 1.93 -18.98
CA VAL A 33 -3.27 2.39 -18.82
C VAL A 33 -3.50 3.68 -19.61
N PRO A 34 -4.72 3.96 -20.10
CA PRO A 34 -5.03 5.27 -20.65
C PRO A 34 -4.85 6.36 -19.59
N ASN A 35 -4.72 7.62 -20.00
CA ASN A 35 -4.63 8.76 -19.10
C ASN A 35 -6.03 9.05 -18.49
N ASP A 36 -6.52 8.10 -17.72
CA ASP A 36 -7.81 8.10 -17.06
C ASP A 36 -7.62 7.67 -15.60
N ASP A 37 -7.83 8.59 -14.69
CA ASP A 37 -7.64 8.36 -13.25
C ASP A 37 -8.60 7.29 -12.69
N GLU A 38 -9.79 7.12 -13.28
CA GLU A 38 -10.74 6.11 -12.82
C GLU A 38 -10.31 4.71 -13.22
N ALA A 39 -9.82 4.56 -14.45
CA ALA A 39 -9.26 3.29 -14.92
C ALA A 39 -8.04 2.88 -14.08
N VAL A 40 -7.12 3.82 -13.81
CA VAL A 40 -5.95 3.59 -12.93
C VAL A 40 -6.39 3.18 -11.54
N MET A 41 -7.34 3.91 -10.94
CA MET A 41 -7.86 3.64 -9.60
C MET A 41 -8.51 2.25 -9.51
N LYS A 42 -9.30 1.90 -10.51
CA LYS A 42 -9.96 0.59 -10.60
C LYS A 42 -8.94 -0.55 -10.65
N ILE A 43 -7.91 -0.42 -11.47
CA ILE A 43 -6.85 -1.44 -11.58
C ILE A 43 -6.07 -1.52 -10.27
N SER A 44 -5.63 -0.39 -9.72
CA SER A 44 -4.86 -0.35 -8.46
C SER A 44 -5.62 -0.95 -7.27
N ASN A 45 -6.94 -0.80 -7.24
CA ASN A 45 -7.77 -1.34 -6.17
C ASN A 45 -8.26 -2.78 -6.41
N SER A 46 -8.01 -3.37 -7.58
CA SER A 46 -8.56 -4.68 -7.97
C SER A 46 -7.85 -5.88 -7.37
N THR A 47 -6.66 -5.69 -6.81
CA THR A 47 -5.88 -6.78 -6.19
C THR A 47 -6.26 -7.00 -4.72
N ALA A 48 -5.87 -8.14 -4.18
CA ALA A 48 -5.97 -8.43 -2.75
C ALA A 48 -4.98 -7.64 -1.88
N PHE A 49 -4.01 -6.96 -2.49
CA PHE A 49 -3.00 -6.18 -1.80
C PHE A 49 -3.53 -4.83 -1.32
N GLY A 50 -3.08 -4.38 -0.16
CA GLY A 50 -3.49 -3.12 0.43
C GLY A 50 -2.51 -2.57 1.46
N LEU A 51 -1.19 -2.74 1.24
CA LEU A 51 -0.18 -2.24 2.18
C LEU A 51 0.09 -0.75 1.95
N SER A 52 0.73 -0.43 0.85
CA SER A 52 1.13 0.95 0.55
C SER A 52 1.24 1.21 -0.95
N SER A 53 1.17 2.47 -1.33
CA SER A 53 1.22 2.92 -2.71
C SER A 53 2.08 4.18 -2.85
N GLY A 54 2.71 4.35 -4.00
CA GLY A 54 3.39 5.57 -4.41
C GLY A 54 2.69 6.20 -5.60
N VAL A 55 2.51 7.53 -5.60
CA VAL A 55 1.85 8.28 -6.68
C VAL A 55 2.75 9.44 -7.12
N CYS A 56 3.15 9.45 -8.39
CA CYS A 56 3.93 10.52 -8.99
C CYS A 56 3.02 11.48 -9.75
N THR A 57 2.78 12.66 -9.19
CA THR A 57 1.99 13.72 -9.85
C THR A 57 2.31 15.09 -9.28
N ASN A 58 2.39 16.11 -10.15
CA ASN A 58 2.51 17.52 -9.76
C ASN A 58 1.14 18.21 -9.60
N ASN A 59 0.05 17.52 -9.90
CA ASN A 59 -1.30 18.04 -9.76
C ASN A 59 -1.84 17.71 -8.38
N PHE A 60 -2.00 18.73 -7.53
CA PHE A 60 -2.49 18.57 -6.15
C PHE A 60 -3.89 17.93 -6.09
N MET A 61 -4.79 18.30 -7.00
CA MET A 61 -6.15 17.72 -7.02
C MET A 61 -6.13 16.26 -7.41
N ARG A 62 -5.24 15.87 -8.33
CA ARG A 62 -5.00 14.46 -8.69
C ARG A 62 -4.40 13.70 -7.51
N ALA A 63 -3.39 14.25 -6.83
CA ALA A 63 -2.82 13.65 -5.63
C ALA A 63 -3.90 13.39 -4.56
N LYS A 64 -4.74 14.39 -4.27
CA LYS A 64 -5.86 14.26 -3.34
C LYS A 64 -6.84 13.15 -3.75
N LYS A 65 -7.18 13.07 -5.03
CA LYS A 65 -8.06 12.01 -5.57
C LYS A 65 -7.48 10.61 -5.28
N TYR A 66 -6.17 10.41 -5.50
CA TYR A 66 -5.51 9.14 -5.24
C TYR A 66 -5.36 8.83 -3.75
N ILE A 67 -5.03 9.82 -2.92
CA ILE A 67 -5.00 9.67 -1.46
C ILE A 67 -6.34 9.17 -0.92
N GLN A 68 -7.45 9.70 -1.43
CA GLN A 68 -8.78 9.33 -0.98
C GLN A 68 -9.32 8.05 -1.61
N GLY A 69 -8.88 7.71 -2.82
CA GLY A 69 -9.46 6.63 -3.61
C GLY A 69 -8.69 5.31 -3.57
N LEU A 70 -7.39 5.34 -3.27
CA LEU A 70 -6.61 4.11 -3.16
C LEU A 70 -6.94 3.36 -1.86
N ASN A 71 -7.31 2.09 -2.00
CA ASN A 71 -7.67 1.23 -0.88
C ASN A 71 -6.42 0.51 -0.33
N VAL A 72 -5.57 1.29 0.31
CA VAL A 72 -4.28 0.87 0.90
C VAL A 72 -4.07 1.54 2.26
N GLY A 73 -3.17 1.02 3.06
CA GLY A 73 -2.83 1.59 4.36
C GLY A 73 -2.09 2.92 4.27
N THR A 74 -1.23 3.09 3.27
CA THR A 74 -0.42 4.32 3.10
C THR A 74 -0.36 4.72 1.63
N VAL A 75 -0.49 6.02 1.36
CA VAL A 75 -0.27 6.62 0.04
C VAL A 75 0.82 7.68 0.14
N ASN A 76 1.91 7.48 -0.56
CA ASN A 76 3.04 8.41 -0.63
C ASN A 76 3.00 9.19 -1.95
N ILE A 77 3.22 10.50 -1.92
CA ILE A 77 3.26 11.34 -3.12
C ILE A 77 4.71 11.71 -3.40
N TRP A 78 5.18 11.41 -4.62
CA TRP A 78 6.58 11.58 -5.04
C TRP A 78 7.59 10.79 -4.19
N GLU A 79 7.13 9.71 -3.57
CA GLU A 79 7.99 8.86 -2.75
C GLU A 79 7.68 7.38 -3.03
N VAL A 80 8.60 6.50 -2.67
CA VAL A 80 8.41 5.06 -2.85
C VAL A 80 7.31 4.51 -1.92
N PRO A 81 6.61 3.44 -2.29
CA PRO A 81 5.60 2.84 -1.43
C PRO A 81 6.11 2.45 -0.04
N GLY A 82 7.39 2.08 0.07
CA GLY A 82 8.01 1.68 1.33
C GLY A 82 8.46 2.84 2.25
N TYR A 83 8.29 4.09 1.83
CA TYR A 83 8.65 5.23 2.68
C TYR A 83 7.74 5.31 3.90
N ARG A 84 8.35 5.41 5.07
CA ARG A 84 7.66 5.62 6.35
C ARG A 84 8.59 6.29 7.36
N ILE A 85 8.00 6.87 8.40
CA ILE A 85 8.70 7.34 9.60
C ILE A 85 8.14 6.62 10.82
N GLU A 86 8.95 6.46 11.87
CA GLU A 86 8.59 5.67 13.06
C GLU A 86 7.34 6.20 13.80
N MET A 87 7.09 7.50 13.70
CA MET A 87 5.95 8.14 14.35
C MET A 87 4.62 7.96 13.60
N SER A 88 4.67 7.63 12.30
CA SER A 88 3.48 7.44 11.50
C SER A 88 2.87 6.06 11.71
N PRO A 89 1.56 5.96 11.88
CA PRO A 89 0.88 4.66 11.83
C PRO A 89 1.19 3.95 10.50
N PHE A 90 1.53 2.67 10.59
CA PHE A 90 1.79 1.85 9.43
C PHE A 90 1.14 0.47 9.58
N GLY A 91 0.53 -0.01 8.51
CA GLY A 91 -0.09 -1.32 8.46
C GLY A 91 -0.88 -1.53 7.18
N GLY A 92 -1.07 -2.79 6.82
CA GLY A 92 -1.83 -3.20 5.65
C GLY A 92 -3.31 -3.43 5.95
N ILE A 93 -4.11 -3.22 4.94
CA ILE A 93 -5.51 -3.61 4.87
C ILE A 93 -5.69 -4.70 3.82
N LYS A 94 -6.90 -5.19 3.62
CA LYS A 94 -7.18 -6.38 2.81
C LYS A 94 -6.29 -7.56 3.26
N ASP A 95 -5.73 -8.32 2.33
CA ASP A 95 -4.86 -9.47 2.66
C ASP A 95 -3.44 -9.05 3.08
N SER A 96 -3.10 -7.76 2.96
CA SER A 96 -1.78 -7.25 3.37
C SER A 96 -1.63 -7.06 4.87
N GLY A 97 -2.68 -7.18 5.68
CA GLY A 97 -2.57 -7.09 7.12
C GLY A 97 -3.88 -6.85 7.86
N LEU A 98 -3.78 -6.72 9.17
CA LEU A 98 -4.91 -6.53 10.09
C LEU A 98 -5.07 -5.05 10.54
N GLY A 99 -4.63 -4.11 9.72
CA GLY A 99 -4.65 -2.69 10.02
C GLY A 99 -3.35 -2.17 10.63
N TYR A 100 -3.43 -0.98 11.22
CA TYR A 100 -2.26 -0.29 11.76
C TYR A 100 -1.75 -0.94 13.05
N LYS A 101 -0.51 -1.41 13.02
CA LYS A 101 0.16 -2.04 14.17
C LYS A 101 1.54 -1.45 14.46
N GLU A 102 2.07 -0.66 13.54
CA GLU A 102 3.35 -0.01 13.65
C GLU A 102 3.18 1.50 13.79
N GLY A 103 4.27 2.20 14.11
CA GLY A 103 4.23 3.56 14.64
C GLY A 103 4.16 3.53 16.15
N VAL A 104 4.88 4.45 16.84
CA VAL A 104 5.09 4.38 18.29
C VAL A 104 3.77 4.23 19.07
N ILE A 105 2.78 5.06 18.78
CA ILE A 105 1.50 5.05 19.51
C ILE A 105 0.69 3.77 19.20
N GLU A 106 0.58 3.40 17.94
CA GLU A 106 -0.21 2.23 17.55
C GLU A 106 0.45 0.91 17.99
N ALA A 107 1.79 0.84 17.94
CA ALA A 107 2.53 -0.30 18.49
C ALA A 107 2.29 -0.43 20.01
N MET A 108 2.38 0.65 20.77
CA MET A 108 2.10 0.64 22.21
C MET A 108 0.69 0.15 22.50
N LYS A 109 -0.32 0.62 21.77
CA LYS A 109 -1.71 0.15 21.90
C LYS A 109 -1.84 -1.34 21.62
N SER A 110 -1.17 -1.84 20.58
CA SER A 110 -1.26 -3.25 20.15
C SER A 110 -0.59 -4.22 21.12
N PHE A 111 0.38 -3.75 21.93
CA PHE A 111 1.07 -4.55 22.95
C PHE A 111 0.47 -4.40 24.35
N THR A 112 -0.62 -3.66 24.53
CA THR A 112 -1.25 -3.41 25.83
C THR A 112 -2.73 -3.72 25.80
N ASN A 113 -3.27 -4.07 26.97
CA ASN A 113 -4.71 -4.23 27.17
C ASN A 113 -5.26 -3.03 27.94
N VAL A 114 -6.39 -2.50 27.52
CA VAL A 114 -7.11 -1.46 28.24
C VAL A 114 -7.76 -2.07 29.49
N LYS A 115 -7.49 -1.47 30.65
CA LYS A 115 -8.17 -1.80 31.92
C LYS A 115 -8.86 -0.55 32.47
N THR A 116 -10.14 -0.65 32.71
CA THR A 116 -10.92 0.38 33.38
C THR A 116 -11.09 0.03 34.88
N PHE A 117 -11.15 1.04 35.74
CA PHE A 117 -11.44 0.87 37.14
C PHE A 117 -12.32 2.03 37.65
N SER A 118 -13.02 1.79 38.73
CA SER A 118 -13.80 2.80 39.43
C SER A 118 -13.47 2.73 40.93
N LEU A 119 -13.26 3.86 41.55
CA LEU A 119 -13.00 3.99 42.99
C LEU A 119 -14.13 4.79 43.64
N PRO A 120 -14.94 4.18 44.49
CA PRO A 120 -16.08 4.82 45.11
C PRO A 120 -15.66 5.56 46.39
N TRP A 121 -14.99 6.71 46.25
CA TRP A 121 -14.76 7.67 47.34
C TRP A 121 -15.25 9.04 47.03
#